data_687a300d193b45102c7897ec1aa6b199
#
_entry.id   687a300d193b45102c7897ec1aa6b199
#
_cell.length_a   1.000
_cell.length_b   1.000
_cell.length_c   1.000
_cell.angle_alpha   90.00
_cell.angle_beta   90.00
_cell.angle_gamma   90.00
#
_symmetry.space_group_name_H-M   'P 1'
#
loop_
_entity.id
_entity.type
_entity.pdbx_description
1 polymer ?
#
loop_
_entity_poly.entity_id
_entity_poly.type
_entity_poly.pdbx_seq_one_letter_code
_entity_poly.pdbx_strand_id
1 'polypeptide(L)'
;MGAISATDIISIIQGEIENINWDEQSRETGEVIWVGDGIVTVYGIDHAMYGEIVAFENGVKGMVQDVRQNEIGIILFGRDTGIKEGTKVVRTKKKAGIPVGDAFVGRVINALGEPIDGNGDVKEDDYRPIEQEAPGIIDRQSVDTPMETGILSIDSMFPNGRGQRELIIGDRQTGKTSIATDTIINQRGKDVICIYVAIGQKASTVAKIVNTLKKHDAMDYSIVVSSTASDPASLQYIAPYAGTAMAEYFMHKGKDVLIVYDDLSKHAVAYRAISLLLERSPGREAYPGDVFYLHSRLLERSSHLSDKLGGGSITALPIIETQAGDVSAYIPTNVISITDGQIFLESNLFNAGMRPAVNVGLSVSRVGGAAQTKAMKKASGSIRIDLAQYREMEVFTQFASDLDDATKAQLQHGKALMELLKQPLSHPLSMHEQVLTLCMATDGVFDKIPTRQVKQYQKDILDFMDLKHPEIGKEIEQTKALSDELRQKIKDAAAEFAAEQ
;
A
#
# COMPACT_ATOMS: atom_id res chain seq x y z
N MET A 1 70.14 32.72 -14.21
CA MET A 1 68.88 32.49 -13.53
C MET A 1 68.37 33.83 -13.07
N GLY A 2 67.42 34.40 -13.83
CA GLY A 2 66.78 35.68 -13.46
C GLY A 2 65.92 35.48 -12.22
N ALA A 3 66.09 36.33 -11.22
CA ALA A 3 65.21 36.36 -10.06
C ALA A 3 63.79 36.77 -10.49
N ILE A 4 62.81 35.95 -10.28
CA ILE A 4 61.39 36.28 -10.49
C ILE A 4 61.07 37.46 -9.60
N SER A 5 60.62 38.56 -10.19
CA SER A 5 60.27 39.78 -9.43
C SER A 5 58.98 39.56 -8.61
N ALA A 6 58.88 40.27 -7.51
CA ALA A 6 57.66 40.21 -6.68
C ALA A 6 56.40 40.60 -7.49
N THR A 7 56.56 41.43 -8.54
CA THR A 7 55.50 41.83 -9.46
C THR A 7 55.05 40.67 -10.36
N ASP A 8 56.00 39.81 -10.78
CA ASP A 8 55.69 38.64 -11.59
C ASP A 8 54.92 37.57 -10.82
N ILE A 9 55.28 37.40 -9.51
CA ILE A 9 54.56 36.51 -8.64
C ILE A 9 53.13 37.01 -8.37
N ILE A 10 52.95 38.29 -8.16
CA ILE A 10 51.63 38.91 -7.98
C ILE A 10 50.77 38.76 -9.24
N SER A 11 51.33 38.95 -10.44
CA SER A 11 50.60 38.80 -11.70
C SER A 11 50.20 37.33 -11.98
N ILE A 12 51.04 36.37 -11.62
CA ILE A 12 50.71 34.92 -11.73
C ILE A 12 49.61 34.57 -10.74
N ILE A 13 49.67 35.04 -9.50
CA ILE A 13 48.66 34.80 -8.48
C ILE A 13 47.30 35.47 -8.88
N GLN A 14 47.37 36.72 -9.43
CA GLN A 14 46.17 37.37 -9.95
C GLN A 14 45.56 36.62 -11.13
N GLY A 15 46.38 36.15 -12.07
CA GLY A 15 45.93 35.37 -13.22
C GLY A 15 45.33 33.99 -12.80
N GLU A 16 45.87 33.36 -11.77
CA GLU A 16 45.29 32.15 -11.18
C GLU A 16 44.00 32.42 -10.45
N ILE A 17 43.87 33.53 -9.71
CA ILE A 17 42.64 33.95 -9.04
C ILE A 17 41.54 34.32 -10.04
N GLU A 18 41.85 34.96 -11.16
CA GLU A 18 40.88 35.29 -12.20
C GLU A 18 40.41 34.09 -13.02
N ASN A 19 41.23 33.03 -13.10
CA ASN A 19 40.89 31.76 -13.74
C ASN A 19 40.21 30.75 -12.80
N ILE A 20 40.05 31.06 -11.52
CA ILE A 20 39.33 30.24 -10.58
C ILE A 20 37.82 30.30 -10.92
N ASN A 21 37.32 29.22 -11.46
CA ASN A 21 35.89 29.08 -11.74
C ASN A 21 35.14 28.96 -10.41
N TRP A 22 34.63 30.10 -9.90
CA TRP A 22 33.95 30.17 -8.59
C TRP A 22 32.76 29.23 -8.46
N ASP A 23 32.16 28.81 -9.58
CA ASP A 23 31.09 27.80 -9.60
C ASP A 23 31.59 26.39 -9.27
N GLU A 24 32.84 26.04 -9.58
CA GLU A 24 33.44 24.75 -9.20
C GLU A 24 33.92 24.74 -7.74
N GLN A 25 34.41 25.87 -7.22
CA GLN A 25 34.85 25.97 -5.83
C GLN A 25 33.71 26.06 -4.81
N SER A 26 32.48 26.33 -5.24
CA SER A 26 31.31 26.30 -4.34
C SER A 26 30.81 24.89 -4.02
N ARG A 27 31.36 23.85 -4.66
CA ARG A 27 30.99 22.45 -4.40
C ARG A 27 31.95 21.87 -3.37
N GLU A 28 31.43 21.67 -2.17
CA GLU A 28 32.15 20.98 -1.11
C GLU A 28 32.44 19.53 -1.54
N THR A 29 33.71 19.15 -1.53
CA THR A 29 34.21 17.85 -1.99
C THR A 29 34.80 17.09 -0.82
N GLY A 30 34.41 15.83 -0.64
CA GLY A 30 34.95 14.92 0.35
C GLY A 30 35.64 13.71 -0.28
N GLU A 31 36.17 12.86 0.58
CA GLU A 31 36.84 11.63 0.19
C GLU A 31 36.25 10.44 0.95
N VAL A 32 36.12 9.32 0.26
CA VAL A 32 35.67 8.04 0.85
C VAL A 32 36.78 7.52 1.77
N ILE A 33 36.43 7.24 3.01
CA ILE A 33 37.33 6.63 4.02
C ILE A 33 36.99 5.14 4.25
N TRP A 34 35.76 4.72 3.95
CA TRP A 34 35.32 3.34 4.03
C TRP A 34 34.18 3.05 3.05
N VAL A 35 34.16 1.84 2.48
CA VAL A 35 33.08 1.35 1.59
C VAL A 35 32.82 -0.12 1.83
N GLY A 36 31.55 -0.52 1.92
CA GLY A 36 31.14 -1.91 2.04
C GLY A 36 29.62 -2.05 2.06
N ASP A 37 29.13 -3.11 1.44
CA ASP A 37 27.72 -3.52 1.44
C ASP A 37 26.72 -2.39 1.05
N GLY A 38 27.11 -1.52 0.11
CA GLY A 38 26.29 -0.40 -0.34
C GLY A 38 26.24 0.80 0.59
N ILE A 39 27.11 0.84 1.61
CA ILE A 39 27.31 1.98 2.51
C ILE A 39 28.70 2.55 2.26
N VAL A 40 28.82 3.87 2.34
CA VAL A 40 30.08 4.60 2.23
C VAL A 40 30.20 5.59 3.39
N THR A 41 31.34 5.63 4.02
CA THR A 41 31.70 6.68 4.99
C THR A 41 32.65 7.66 4.32
N VAL A 42 32.34 8.94 4.44
CA VAL A 42 33.02 10.04 3.76
C VAL A 42 33.50 11.07 4.78
N TYR A 43 34.63 11.67 4.52
CA TYR A 43 35.20 12.81 5.26
C TYR A 43 35.24 14.04 4.34
N GLY A 44 35.10 15.25 4.91
CA GLY A 44 35.33 16.52 4.21
C GLY A 44 34.10 17.14 3.54
N ILE A 45 32.89 16.63 3.78
CA ILE A 45 31.63 17.29 3.40
C ILE A 45 30.82 17.65 4.66
N ASP A 46 31.42 18.50 5.49
CA ASP A 46 30.95 18.78 6.87
C ASP A 46 29.59 19.48 6.94
N HIS A 47 29.16 20.12 5.86
CA HIS A 47 27.86 20.79 5.77
C HIS A 47 26.78 19.93 5.10
N ALA A 48 27.04 18.63 4.83
CA ALA A 48 26.08 17.75 4.23
C ALA A 48 24.86 17.57 5.16
N MET A 49 23.68 17.60 4.58
CA MET A 49 22.43 17.46 5.32
C MET A 49 21.85 16.06 5.17
N TYR A 50 21.18 15.58 6.22
CA TYR A 50 20.41 14.34 6.15
C TYR A 50 19.44 14.36 4.95
N GLY A 51 19.40 13.26 4.18
CA GLY A 51 18.56 13.16 2.97
C GLY A 51 19.12 13.87 1.74
N GLU A 52 20.31 14.49 1.82
CA GLU A 52 20.96 15.13 0.65
C GLU A 52 21.53 14.07 -0.29
N ILE A 53 21.38 14.29 -1.61
CA ILE A 53 22.06 13.50 -2.63
C ILE A 53 23.50 13.97 -2.78
N VAL A 54 24.42 13.02 -2.84
CA VAL A 54 25.81 13.21 -3.21
C VAL A 54 26.14 12.42 -4.47
N ALA A 55 27.11 12.88 -5.24
CA ALA A 55 27.60 12.24 -6.45
C ALA A 55 29.05 11.83 -6.31
N PHE A 56 29.37 10.58 -6.63
CA PHE A 56 30.72 10.06 -6.69
C PHE A 56 31.33 10.28 -8.07
N GLU A 57 32.66 10.36 -8.16
CA GLU A 57 33.37 10.62 -9.42
C GLU A 57 33.10 9.57 -10.51
N ASN A 58 32.70 8.35 -10.13
CA ASN A 58 32.29 7.29 -11.06
C ASN A 58 30.84 7.38 -11.53
N GLY A 59 30.11 8.47 -11.17
CA GLY A 59 28.72 8.70 -11.56
C GLY A 59 27.67 8.04 -10.63
N VAL A 60 28.08 7.21 -9.67
CA VAL A 60 27.15 6.64 -8.68
C VAL A 60 26.65 7.76 -7.79
N LYS A 61 25.36 7.70 -7.43
CA LYS A 61 24.74 8.62 -6.47
C LYS A 61 24.47 7.89 -5.16
N GLY A 62 24.45 8.67 -4.08
CA GLY A 62 24.07 8.18 -2.76
C GLY A 62 23.29 9.23 -1.99
N MET A 63 22.70 8.82 -0.87
CA MET A 63 21.98 9.71 0.03
C MET A 63 22.62 9.71 1.40
N VAL A 64 22.80 10.88 1.98
CA VAL A 64 23.28 11.08 3.33
C VAL A 64 22.27 10.52 4.34
N GLN A 65 22.70 9.56 5.15
CA GLN A 65 21.84 8.88 6.15
C GLN A 65 22.35 9.05 7.59
N ASP A 66 23.61 9.38 7.76
CA ASP A 66 24.20 9.60 9.08
C ASP A 66 25.16 10.78 9.03
N VAL A 67 25.03 11.69 9.98
CA VAL A 67 25.86 12.89 10.07
C VAL A 67 26.52 12.89 11.44
N ARG A 68 27.84 12.65 11.47
CA ARG A 68 28.68 12.70 12.66
C ARG A 68 29.63 13.89 12.59
N GLN A 69 30.36 14.14 13.64
CA GLN A 69 31.25 15.31 13.77
C GLN A 69 32.27 15.41 12.63
N ASN A 70 32.87 14.29 12.21
CA ASN A 70 33.90 14.24 11.17
C ASN A 70 33.63 13.21 10.07
N GLU A 71 32.49 12.54 10.10
CA GLU A 71 32.17 11.44 9.21
C GLU A 71 30.75 11.51 8.76
N ILE A 72 30.52 11.27 7.49
CA ILE A 72 29.19 11.26 6.88
C ILE A 72 28.92 9.85 6.34
N GLY A 73 27.91 9.20 6.87
CA GLY A 73 27.41 7.90 6.39
C GLY A 73 26.44 8.07 5.22
N ILE A 74 26.73 7.42 4.10
CA ILE A 74 25.99 7.54 2.86
C ILE A 74 25.53 6.15 2.42
N ILE A 75 24.25 6.04 2.04
CA ILE A 75 23.72 4.83 1.38
C ILE A 75 23.80 5.03 -0.14
N LEU A 76 24.30 4.03 -0.85
CA LEU A 76 24.44 4.10 -2.31
C LEU A 76 23.13 3.73 -3.02
N PHE A 77 22.82 4.43 -4.10
CA PHE A 77 21.71 4.11 -5.00
C PHE A 77 22.11 3.17 -6.15
N GLY A 78 23.05 2.28 -5.89
CA GLY A 78 23.59 1.35 -6.87
C GLY A 78 24.60 0.42 -6.23
N ARG A 79 25.35 -0.27 -7.08
CA ARG A 79 26.44 -1.13 -6.62
C ARG A 79 27.65 -0.27 -6.23
N ASP A 80 28.34 -0.69 -5.21
CA ASP A 80 29.60 -0.08 -4.74
C ASP A 80 30.80 -0.35 -5.66
N THR A 81 30.58 -1.04 -6.77
CA THR A 81 31.62 -1.42 -7.74
C THR A 81 32.31 -0.16 -8.29
N GLY A 82 33.62 -0.05 -8.08
CA GLY A 82 34.43 1.09 -8.54
C GLY A 82 34.53 2.24 -7.54
N ILE A 83 33.90 2.15 -6.37
CA ILE A 83 34.11 3.05 -5.24
C ILE A 83 35.16 2.40 -4.33
N LYS A 84 36.16 3.15 -3.94
CA LYS A 84 37.25 2.74 -3.04
C LYS A 84 37.65 3.88 -2.13
N GLU A 85 38.45 3.61 -1.12
CA GLU A 85 39.07 4.65 -0.29
C GLU A 85 39.80 5.69 -1.16
N GLY A 86 39.64 6.96 -0.85
CA GLY A 86 40.16 8.08 -1.61
C GLY A 86 39.30 8.49 -2.83
N THR A 87 38.20 7.76 -3.15
CA THR A 87 37.26 8.18 -4.19
C THR A 87 36.63 9.52 -3.80
N LYS A 88 36.58 10.46 -4.73
CA LYS A 88 35.99 11.78 -4.48
C LYS A 88 34.48 11.73 -4.53
N VAL A 89 33.86 12.49 -3.62
CA VAL A 89 32.40 12.69 -3.54
C VAL A 89 32.10 14.18 -3.47
N VAL A 90 31.05 14.59 -4.16
CA VAL A 90 30.63 16.00 -4.27
C VAL A 90 29.19 16.14 -3.79
N ARG A 91 28.95 17.16 -2.98
CA ARG A 91 27.59 17.53 -2.57
C ARG A 91 26.79 18.08 -3.75
N THR A 92 25.51 17.67 -3.83
CA THR A 92 24.60 18.24 -4.82
C THR A 92 23.73 19.37 -4.27
N LYS A 93 23.64 19.50 -2.95
CA LYS A 93 22.74 20.41 -2.22
C LYS A 93 21.25 20.16 -2.55
N LYS A 94 20.93 19.01 -3.16
CA LYS A 94 19.55 18.60 -3.48
C LYS A 94 19.10 17.48 -2.55
N LYS A 95 17.89 17.57 -2.05
CA LYS A 95 17.26 16.45 -1.31
C LYS A 95 16.98 15.29 -2.26
N ALA A 96 17.08 14.07 -1.73
CA ALA A 96 16.68 12.88 -2.46
C ALA A 96 15.20 12.96 -2.86
N GLY A 97 14.92 12.69 -4.11
CA GLY A 97 13.56 12.80 -4.67
C GLY A 97 13.38 11.85 -5.85
N ILE A 98 12.20 11.89 -6.42
CA ILE A 98 11.78 11.09 -7.56
C ILE A 98 11.14 11.98 -8.62
N PRO A 99 11.36 11.72 -9.92
CA PRO A 99 10.60 12.34 -10.98
C PRO A 99 9.14 11.90 -10.90
N VAL A 100 8.21 12.82 -11.11
CA VAL A 100 6.78 12.59 -11.07
C VAL A 100 6.09 13.20 -12.30
N GLY A 101 4.93 12.68 -12.67
CA GLY A 101 4.18 13.18 -13.80
C GLY A 101 3.04 12.25 -14.21
N ASP A 102 2.10 12.76 -14.98
CA ASP A 102 0.96 11.96 -15.46
C ASP A 102 1.41 10.82 -16.41
N ALA A 103 2.56 11.01 -17.10
CA ALA A 103 3.12 10.01 -18.00
C ALA A 103 3.64 8.73 -17.31
N PHE A 104 3.73 8.73 -15.97
CA PHE A 104 4.11 7.55 -15.18
C PHE A 104 2.96 6.55 -15.01
N VAL A 105 1.72 6.96 -15.24
CA VAL A 105 0.57 6.04 -15.22
C VAL A 105 0.74 4.99 -16.33
N GLY A 106 0.53 3.74 -16.00
CA GLY A 106 0.75 2.59 -16.90
C GLY A 106 2.17 2.02 -16.88
N ARG A 107 3.10 2.63 -16.14
CA ARG A 107 4.52 2.28 -16.17
C ARG A 107 4.95 1.43 -14.96
N VAL A 108 6.04 0.69 -15.18
CA VAL A 108 6.77 -0.01 -14.12
C VAL A 108 8.13 0.65 -13.98
N ILE A 109 8.42 1.16 -12.78
CA ILE A 109 9.62 1.93 -12.47
C ILE A 109 10.38 1.33 -11.29
N ASN A 110 11.65 1.68 -11.16
CA ASN A 110 12.43 1.37 -9.96
C ASN A 110 12.22 2.43 -8.86
N ALA A 111 12.90 2.26 -7.73
CA ALA A 111 12.82 3.18 -6.59
C ALA A 111 13.39 4.59 -6.87
N LEU A 112 14.11 4.78 -7.97
CA LEU A 112 14.65 6.07 -8.42
C LEU A 112 13.75 6.75 -9.47
N GLY A 113 12.64 6.12 -9.88
CA GLY A 113 11.75 6.63 -10.92
C GLY A 113 12.18 6.27 -12.34
N GLU A 114 13.20 5.43 -12.52
CA GLU A 114 13.63 4.99 -13.82
C GLU A 114 12.73 3.87 -14.35
N PRO A 115 12.27 3.92 -15.61
CA PRO A 115 11.43 2.89 -16.19
C PRO A 115 12.20 1.57 -16.37
N ILE A 116 11.57 0.46 -15.99
CA ILE A 116 12.12 -0.89 -16.09
C ILE A 116 11.24 -1.85 -16.92
N ASP A 117 10.24 -1.29 -17.59
CA ASP A 117 9.24 -2.04 -18.38
C ASP A 117 9.60 -2.17 -19.87
N GLY A 118 10.72 -1.58 -20.29
CA GLY A 118 11.18 -1.63 -21.68
C GLY A 118 10.43 -0.70 -22.65
N ASN A 119 9.55 0.18 -22.16
CA ASN A 119 8.74 1.07 -22.98
C ASN A 119 9.39 2.46 -23.20
N GLY A 120 10.71 2.58 -23.01
CA GLY A 120 11.46 3.83 -23.17
C GLY A 120 11.31 4.79 -22.00
N ASP A 121 11.95 5.94 -22.11
CA ASP A 121 11.98 6.96 -21.07
C ASP A 121 10.59 7.57 -20.81
N VAL A 122 10.36 8.06 -19.59
CA VAL A 122 9.14 8.73 -19.19
C VAL A 122 9.43 10.24 -19.07
N LYS A 123 8.56 11.05 -19.66
CA LYS A 123 8.64 12.50 -19.47
C LYS A 123 8.18 12.85 -18.06
N GLU A 124 9.04 13.48 -17.30
CA GLU A 124 8.72 14.06 -16.01
C GLU A 124 8.02 15.42 -16.15
N ASP A 125 7.07 15.69 -15.28
CA ASP A 125 6.43 17.00 -15.16
C ASP A 125 7.06 17.79 -14.00
N ASP A 126 7.50 17.12 -12.94
CA ASP A 126 8.07 17.71 -11.72
C ASP A 126 9.00 16.71 -11.01
N TYR A 127 9.72 17.18 -10.00
CA TYR A 127 10.59 16.38 -9.14
C TYR A 127 10.21 16.59 -7.68
N ARG A 128 9.82 15.53 -6.98
CA ARG A 128 9.37 15.60 -5.58
C ARG A 128 10.35 14.93 -4.63
N PRO A 129 10.67 15.56 -3.48
CA PRO A 129 11.43 14.90 -2.41
C PRO A 129 10.72 13.63 -1.95
N ILE A 130 11.50 12.56 -1.72
CA ILE A 130 10.95 11.30 -1.18
C ILE A 130 10.55 11.42 0.29
N GLU A 131 11.24 12.25 1.06
CA GLU A 131 10.88 12.56 2.44
C GLU A 131 10.25 13.95 2.53
N GLN A 132 9.02 13.98 2.99
CA GLN A 132 8.25 15.20 3.26
C GLN A 132 7.46 15.04 4.55
N GLU A 133 7.14 16.16 5.18
CA GLU A 133 6.22 16.20 6.31
C GLU A 133 4.81 15.81 5.87
N ALA A 134 4.11 15.09 6.73
CA ALA A 134 2.71 14.74 6.52
C ALA A 134 1.84 16.01 6.61
N PRO A 135 0.68 16.04 5.90
CA PRO A 135 -0.28 17.14 6.03
C PRO A 135 -0.68 17.38 7.49
N GLY A 136 -0.76 18.65 7.88
CA GLY A 136 -1.15 19.05 9.23
C GLY A 136 -2.61 18.72 9.56
N ILE A 137 -3.00 18.88 10.82
CA ILE A 137 -4.37 18.57 11.28
C ILE A 137 -5.42 19.43 10.56
N ILE A 138 -5.11 20.72 10.33
CA ILE A 138 -6.02 21.67 9.67
C ILE A 138 -6.15 21.41 8.17
N ASP A 139 -5.15 20.74 7.58
CA ASP A 139 -5.09 20.43 6.16
C ASP A 139 -5.90 19.19 5.78
N ARG A 140 -6.39 18.45 6.77
CA ARG A 140 -7.15 17.21 6.59
C ARG A 140 -8.64 17.42 6.74
N GLN A 141 -9.41 16.58 6.07
CA GLN A 141 -10.84 16.41 6.30
C GLN A 141 -11.17 14.98 6.73
N SER A 142 -12.44 14.78 7.12
CA SER A 142 -12.92 13.48 7.59
C SER A 142 -12.89 12.44 6.48
N VAL A 143 -12.68 11.18 6.89
CA VAL A 143 -12.74 10.01 6.00
C VAL A 143 -14.18 9.49 6.02
N ASP A 144 -14.96 9.85 5.01
CA ASP A 144 -16.40 9.54 4.89
C ASP A 144 -16.80 8.99 3.50
N THR A 145 -15.85 8.94 2.59
CA THR A 145 -16.07 8.42 1.24
C THR A 145 -15.51 7.01 1.12
N PRO A 146 -16.28 6.01 0.64
CA PRO A 146 -15.81 4.65 0.52
C PRO A 146 -14.63 4.50 -0.46
N MET A 147 -13.64 3.68 -0.05
CA MET A 147 -12.68 3.05 -0.95
C MET A 147 -13.07 1.58 -1.09
N GLU A 148 -13.90 1.31 -2.07
CA GLU A 148 -14.47 -0.02 -2.28
C GLU A 148 -13.39 -1.02 -2.71
N THR A 149 -13.24 -2.10 -1.95
CA THR A 149 -12.28 -3.17 -2.29
C THR A 149 -12.83 -4.15 -3.31
N GLY A 150 -14.15 -4.22 -3.45
CA GLY A 150 -14.85 -5.23 -4.24
C GLY A 150 -14.85 -6.61 -3.58
N ILE A 151 -14.41 -6.70 -2.31
CA ILE A 151 -14.36 -7.93 -1.53
C ILE A 151 -15.47 -7.88 -0.49
N LEU A 152 -16.47 -8.75 -0.66
CA LEU A 152 -17.69 -8.74 0.14
C LEU A 152 -17.43 -8.77 1.65
N SER A 153 -16.49 -9.61 2.11
CA SER A 153 -16.15 -9.72 3.53
C SER A 153 -15.50 -8.46 4.10
N ILE A 154 -14.81 -7.68 3.28
CA ILE A 154 -14.12 -6.45 3.70
C ILE A 154 -15.11 -5.29 3.65
N ASP A 155 -15.70 -5.02 2.50
CA ASP A 155 -16.58 -3.87 2.31
C ASP A 155 -17.81 -3.89 3.22
N SER A 156 -18.31 -5.11 3.57
CA SER A 156 -19.46 -5.26 4.48
C SER A 156 -19.10 -5.07 5.95
N MET A 157 -17.95 -5.57 6.41
CA MET A 157 -17.61 -5.66 7.84
C MET A 157 -16.48 -4.76 8.30
N PHE A 158 -15.53 -4.46 7.42
CA PHE A 158 -14.31 -3.69 7.69
C PHE A 158 -14.09 -2.67 6.58
N PRO A 159 -15.05 -1.77 6.34
CA PRO A 159 -15.00 -0.83 5.22
C PRO A 159 -13.78 0.07 5.30
N ASN A 160 -13.21 0.34 4.12
CA ASN A 160 -12.09 1.23 3.94
C ASN A 160 -12.57 2.56 3.35
N GLY A 161 -12.04 3.67 3.82
CA GLY A 161 -12.37 5.02 3.33
C GLY A 161 -11.22 5.69 2.61
N ARG A 162 -11.52 6.62 1.71
CA ARG A 162 -10.52 7.42 1.00
C ARG A 162 -9.75 8.28 1.99
N GLY A 163 -8.43 8.10 2.05
CA GLY A 163 -7.55 8.72 3.03
C GLY A 163 -7.24 7.88 4.27
N GLN A 164 -7.82 6.69 4.37
CA GLN A 164 -7.58 5.75 5.47
C GLN A 164 -6.30 4.92 5.25
N ARG A 165 -5.70 4.47 6.35
CA ARG A 165 -4.60 3.50 6.38
C ARG A 165 -5.13 2.20 6.95
N GLU A 166 -5.35 1.20 6.11
CA GLU A 166 -5.86 -0.10 6.53
C GLU A 166 -4.79 -1.18 6.33
N LEU A 167 -4.34 -1.77 7.43
CA LEU A 167 -3.29 -2.79 7.42
C LEU A 167 -3.83 -4.13 6.93
N ILE A 168 -3.12 -4.77 5.99
CA ILE A 168 -3.36 -6.17 5.64
C ILE A 168 -2.26 -7.01 6.30
N ILE A 169 -2.63 -7.86 7.24
CA ILE A 169 -1.69 -8.60 8.08
C ILE A 169 -2.01 -10.10 8.11
N GLY A 170 -1.00 -10.93 8.12
CA GLY A 170 -1.13 -12.40 8.20
C GLY A 170 0.13 -13.13 7.76
N ASP A 171 0.13 -14.43 7.91
CA ASP A 171 1.26 -15.29 7.56
C ASP A 171 1.54 -15.33 6.05
N ARG A 172 2.65 -15.96 5.67
CA ARG A 172 2.98 -16.17 4.25
C ARG A 172 1.87 -16.93 3.54
N GLN A 173 1.60 -16.53 2.29
CA GLN A 173 0.65 -17.21 1.39
C GLN A 173 -0.81 -17.24 1.88
N THR A 174 -1.22 -16.36 2.78
CA THR A 174 -2.61 -16.23 3.22
C THR A 174 -3.49 -15.38 2.32
N GLY A 175 -2.94 -14.82 1.23
CA GLY A 175 -3.70 -14.03 0.25
C GLY A 175 -3.60 -12.52 0.41
N LYS A 176 -2.65 -11.97 1.19
CA LYS A 176 -2.47 -10.52 1.41
C LYS A 176 -2.33 -9.74 0.10
N THR A 177 -1.39 -10.14 -0.74
CA THR A 177 -1.17 -9.52 -2.07
C THR A 177 -2.40 -9.65 -2.97
N SER A 178 -3.17 -10.74 -2.85
CA SER A 178 -4.39 -10.94 -3.64
C SER A 178 -5.48 -9.94 -3.28
N ILE A 179 -5.68 -9.66 -2.00
CA ILE A 179 -6.62 -8.62 -1.54
C ILE A 179 -6.21 -7.25 -2.12
N ALA A 180 -4.92 -6.90 -2.03
CA ALA A 180 -4.43 -5.64 -2.57
C ALA A 180 -4.61 -5.55 -4.09
N THR A 181 -4.31 -6.61 -4.85
CA THR A 181 -4.49 -6.66 -6.31
C THR A 181 -5.97 -6.59 -6.71
N ASP A 182 -6.85 -7.30 -6.00
CA ASP A 182 -8.29 -7.26 -6.27
C ASP A 182 -8.87 -5.88 -5.98
N THR A 183 -8.40 -5.22 -4.92
CA THR A 183 -8.75 -3.82 -4.63
C THR A 183 -8.32 -2.88 -5.75
N ILE A 184 -7.11 -3.04 -6.31
CA ILE A 184 -6.66 -2.25 -7.47
C ILE A 184 -7.56 -2.52 -8.68
N ILE A 185 -7.83 -3.78 -9.01
CA ILE A 185 -8.71 -4.16 -10.14
C ILE A 185 -10.09 -3.52 -9.99
N ASN A 186 -10.61 -3.44 -8.78
CA ASN A 186 -11.92 -2.84 -8.49
C ASN A 186 -11.97 -1.32 -8.65
N GLN A 187 -10.84 -0.63 -8.83
CA GLN A 187 -10.82 0.83 -9.03
C GLN A 187 -11.13 1.25 -10.48
N ARG A 188 -11.30 0.30 -11.39
CA ARG A 188 -11.63 0.59 -12.80
C ARG A 188 -12.87 1.48 -12.89
N GLY A 189 -12.74 2.63 -13.56
CA GLY A 189 -13.82 3.58 -13.76
C GLY A 189 -14.22 4.41 -12.53
N LYS A 190 -13.47 4.35 -11.43
CA LYS A 190 -13.77 5.09 -10.17
C LYS A 190 -12.91 6.34 -9.98
N ASP A 191 -12.15 6.76 -10.99
CA ASP A 191 -11.25 7.92 -10.97
C ASP A 191 -10.22 7.88 -9.82
N VAL A 192 -9.68 6.69 -9.55
CA VAL A 192 -8.64 6.43 -8.53
C VAL A 192 -7.35 6.04 -9.24
N ILE A 193 -6.26 6.71 -8.93
CA ILE A 193 -4.91 6.31 -9.36
C ILE A 193 -4.37 5.27 -8.36
N CYS A 194 -3.87 4.15 -8.87
CA CYS A 194 -3.33 3.09 -8.03
C CYS A 194 -1.80 3.05 -8.11
N ILE A 195 -1.14 2.91 -6.96
CA ILE A 195 0.31 2.75 -6.89
C ILE A 195 0.62 1.47 -6.14
N TYR A 196 1.28 0.53 -6.80
CA TYR A 196 1.73 -0.70 -6.18
C TYR A 196 3.24 -0.65 -5.94
N VAL A 197 3.65 -0.64 -4.68
CA VAL A 197 5.05 -0.60 -4.27
C VAL A 197 5.51 -2.00 -3.85
N ALA A 198 6.30 -2.66 -4.70
CA ALA A 198 6.91 -3.95 -4.41
C ALA A 198 8.24 -3.75 -3.69
N ILE A 199 8.35 -4.22 -2.45
CA ILE A 199 9.52 -4.03 -1.59
C ILE A 199 10.18 -5.37 -1.29
N GLY A 200 11.39 -5.61 -1.79
CA GLY A 200 12.13 -6.85 -1.57
C GLY A 200 11.42 -8.10 -2.11
N GLN A 201 10.54 -7.95 -3.08
CA GLN A 201 9.84 -9.05 -3.73
C GLN A 201 10.73 -9.72 -4.79
N LYS A 202 10.44 -10.99 -5.09
CA LYS A 202 11.10 -11.66 -6.23
C LYS A 202 10.64 -11.03 -7.54
N ALA A 203 11.55 -10.80 -8.48
CA ALA A 203 11.22 -10.23 -9.80
C ALA A 203 10.10 -11.02 -10.52
N SER A 204 10.08 -12.36 -10.38
CA SER A 204 9.01 -13.21 -10.93
C SER A 204 7.64 -12.94 -10.31
N THR A 205 7.59 -12.57 -9.02
CA THR A 205 6.34 -12.20 -8.32
C THR A 205 5.83 -10.86 -8.85
N VAL A 206 6.72 -9.88 -8.96
CA VAL A 206 6.38 -8.56 -9.52
C VAL A 206 5.86 -8.69 -10.95
N ALA A 207 6.56 -9.46 -11.80
CA ALA A 207 6.13 -9.73 -13.17
C ALA A 207 4.73 -10.36 -13.23
N LYS A 208 4.42 -11.32 -12.33
CA LYS A 208 3.10 -11.93 -12.24
C LYS A 208 2.01 -10.92 -11.88
N ILE A 209 2.29 -10.01 -10.93
CA ILE A 209 1.34 -8.95 -10.53
C ILE A 209 1.09 -8.00 -11.70
N VAL A 210 2.15 -7.50 -12.35
CA VAL A 210 2.04 -6.64 -13.53
C VAL A 210 1.21 -7.31 -14.64
N ASN A 211 1.45 -8.59 -14.92
CA ASN A 211 0.68 -9.35 -15.90
C ASN A 211 -0.80 -9.50 -15.49
N THR A 212 -1.07 -9.70 -14.19
CA THR A 212 -2.45 -9.74 -13.68
C THR A 212 -3.14 -8.40 -13.86
N LEU A 213 -2.49 -7.29 -13.50
CA LEU A 213 -3.04 -5.94 -13.71
C LEU A 213 -3.28 -5.63 -15.20
N LYS A 214 -2.33 -6.00 -16.08
CA LYS A 214 -2.50 -5.86 -17.55
C LYS A 214 -3.69 -6.66 -18.07
N LYS A 215 -3.86 -7.90 -17.60
CA LYS A 215 -4.97 -8.77 -18.03
C LYS A 215 -6.35 -8.20 -17.70
N HIS A 216 -6.43 -7.39 -16.65
CA HIS A 216 -7.67 -6.76 -16.19
C HIS A 216 -7.74 -5.26 -16.54
N ASP A 217 -6.91 -4.76 -17.47
CA ASP A 217 -6.80 -3.36 -17.88
C ASP A 217 -6.56 -2.40 -16.70
N ALA A 218 -6.03 -2.92 -15.59
CA ALA A 218 -5.78 -2.13 -14.39
C ALA A 218 -4.46 -1.33 -14.46
N MET A 219 -3.59 -1.62 -15.43
CA MET A 219 -2.39 -0.80 -15.65
C MET A 219 -2.73 0.59 -16.19
N ASP A 220 -3.87 0.78 -16.85
CA ASP A 220 -4.28 2.06 -17.44
C ASP A 220 -4.44 3.19 -16.40
N TYR A 221 -4.60 2.82 -15.13
CA TYR A 221 -4.71 3.74 -13.99
C TYR A 221 -3.75 3.39 -12.86
N SER A 222 -2.74 2.57 -13.13
CA SER A 222 -1.80 2.09 -12.10
C SER A 222 -0.35 2.40 -12.43
N ILE A 223 0.46 2.59 -11.38
CA ILE A 223 1.91 2.70 -11.42
C ILE A 223 2.48 1.60 -10.55
N VAL A 224 3.53 0.91 -11.03
CA VAL A 224 4.23 -0.11 -10.23
C VAL A 224 5.64 0.41 -9.92
N VAL A 225 5.94 0.57 -8.64
CA VAL A 225 7.28 0.90 -8.15
C VAL A 225 7.92 -0.38 -7.63
N SER A 226 9.03 -0.80 -8.19
CA SER A 226 9.66 -2.08 -7.86
C SER A 226 11.07 -1.91 -7.32
N SER A 227 11.30 -2.46 -6.13
CA SER A 227 12.63 -2.76 -5.61
C SER A 227 12.65 -4.23 -5.25
N THR A 228 13.41 -5.01 -6.02
CA THR A 228 13.43 -6.46 -5.91
C THR A 228 14.32 -6.96 -4.77
N ALA A 229 14.21 -8.25 -4.43
CA ALA A 229 15.05 -8.87 -3.40
C ALA A 229 16.56 -8.92 -3.79
N SER A 230 16.89 -8.69 -5.06
CA SER A 230 18.28 -8.61 -5.54
C SER A 230 18.85 -7.19 -5.53
N ASP A 231 18.01 -6.19 -5.26
CA ASP A 231 18.44 -4.81 -5.17
C ASP A 231 19.07 -4.51 -3.80
N PRO A 232 19.99 -3.55 -3.72
CA PRO A 232 20.57 -3.11 -2.45
C PRO A 232 19.51 -2.71 -1.42
N ALA A 233 19.82 -2.89 -0.13
CA ALA A 233 18.93 -2.51 0.96
C ALA A 233 18.52 -1.02 0.89
N SER A 234 19.39 -0.16 0.40
CA SER A 234 19.12 1.26 0.17
C SER A 234 17.94 1.51 -0.77
N LEU A 235 17.86 0.78 -1.89
CA LEU A 235 16.73 0.90 -2.83
C LEU A 235 15.44 0.33 -2.25
N GLN A 236 15.52 -0.76 -1.47
CA GLN A 236 14.36 -1.29 -0.76
C GLN A 236 13.86 -0.32 0.32
N TYR A 237 14.77 0.41 0.97
CA TYR A 237 14.45 1.43 1.97
C TYR A 237 13.73 2.63 1.36
N ILE A 238 14.19 3.14 0.22
CA ILE A 238 13.58 4.36 -0.38
C ILE A 238 12.32 4.06 -1.20
N ALA A 239 12.10 2.83 -1.66
CA ALA A 239 10.99 2.48 -2.53
C ALA A 239 9.60 2.92 -2.01
N PRO A 240 9.20 2.69 -0.75
CA PRO A 240 7.90 3.13 -0.25
C PRO A 240 7.79 4.66 -0.17
N TYR A 241 8.87 5.36 0.16
CA TYR A 241 8.90 6.83 0.17
C TYR A 241 8.78 7.40 -1.23
N ALA A 242 9.46 6.79 -2.22
CA ALA A 242 9.36 7.14 -3.62
C ALA A 242 7.92 6.97 -4.14
N GLY A 243 7.28 5.82 -3.86
CA GLY A 243 5.88 5.59 -4.19
C GLY A 243 4.94 6.59 -3.54
N THR A 244 5.19 6.95 -2.27
CA THR A 244 4.39 7.96 -1.56
C THR A 244 4.56 9.36 -2.16
N ALA A 245 5.78 9.77 -2.52
CA ALA A 245 6.03 11.06 -3.17
C ALA A 245 5.30 11.15 -4.52
N MET A 246 5.22 10.03 -5.26
CA MET A 246 4.44 9.95 -6.48
C MET A 246 2.93 10.03 -6.20
N ALA A 247 2.45 9.38 -5.15
CA ALA A 247 1.04 9.47 -4.71
C ALA A 247 0.65 10.91 -4.33
N GLU A 248 1.52 11.61 -3.63
CA GLU A 248 1.31 13.01 -3.27
C GLU A 248 1.20 13.96 -4.46
N TYR A 249 1.91 13.68 -5.56
CA TYR A 249 1.77 14.47 -6.79
C TYR A 249 0.30 14.44 -7.28
N PHE A 250 -0.32 13.28 -7.32
CA PHE A 250 -1.72 13.16 -7.73
C PHE A 250 -2.69 13.68 -6.66
N MET A 251 -2.43 13.44 -5.39
CA MET A 251 -3.24 13.97 -4.28
C MET A 251 -3.32 15.49 -4.31
N HIS A 252 -2.20 16.17 -4.53
CA HIS A 252 -2.17 17.64 -4.65
C HIS A 252 -2.82 18.18 -5.93
N LYS A 253 -3.05 17.31 -6.93
CA LYS A 253 -3.89 17.61 -8.10
C LYS A 253 -5.39 17.37 -7.85
N GLY A 254 -5.78 17.06 -6.63
CA GLY A 254 -7.17 16.77 -6.26
C GLY A 254 -7.63 15.37 -6.67
N LYS A 255 -6.70 14.43 -6.96
CA LYS A 255 -7.04 13.05 -7.29
C LYS A 255 -7.04 12.16 -6.05
N ASP A 256 -7.84 11.11 -6.10
CA ASP A 256 -7.79 10.03 -5.13
C ASP A 256 -6.76 8.99 -5.54
N VAL A 257 -5.93 8.59 -4.59
CA VAL A 257 -4.86 7.62 -4.80
C VAL A 257 -5.02 6.44 -3.84
N LEU A 258 -4.89 5.23 -4.39
CA LEU A 258 -4.73 4.01 -3.61
C LEU A 258 -3.27 3.58 -3.67
N ILE A 259 -2.57 3.50 -2.54
CA ILE A 259 -1.20 3.02 -2.48
C ILE A 259 -1.09 1.73 -1.70
N VAL A 260 -0.42 0.73 -2.26
CA VAL A 260 -0.15 -0.57 -1.64
C VAL A 260 1.34 -0.69 -1.35
N TYR A 261 1.72 -1.07 -0.14
CA TYR A 261 3.11 -1.35 0.24
C TYR A 261 3.28 -2.86 0.49
N ASP A 262 3.82 -3.59 -0.46
CA ASP A 262 4.01 -5.05 -0.37
C ASP A 262 5.51 -5.41 -0.33
N ASP A 263 6.13 -5.61 0.85
CA ASP A 263 5.60 -5.48 2.20
C ASP A 263 6.51 -4.63 3.10
N LEU A 264 5.93 -4.02 4.11
CA LEU A 264 6.66 -3.20 5.08
C LEU A 264 7.50 -4.03 6.07
N SER A 265 7.29 -5.35 6.18
CA SER A 265 8.17 -6.22 6.96
C SER A 265 9.57 -6.26 6.34
N LYS A 266 9.66 -6.40 5.01
CA LYS A 266 10.94 -6.35 4.28
C LYS A 266 11.55 -4.95 4.29
N HIS A 267 10.73 -3.91 4.23
CA HIS A 267 11.17 -2.53 4.42
C HIS A 267 11.89 -2.34 5.76
N ALA A 268 11.31 -2.84 6.84
CA ALA A 268 11.93 -2.80 8.17
C ALA A 268 13.24 -3.59 8.22
N VAL A 269 13.31 -4.76 7.57
CA VAL A 269 14.54 -5.57 7.48
C VAL A 269 15.64 -4.84 6.71
N ALA A 270 15.31 -4.18 5.60
CA ALA A 270 16.26 -3.37 4.84
C ALA A 270 16.80 -2.20 5.68
N TYR A 271 15.92 -1.52 6.43
CA TYR A 271 16.32 -0.44 7.32
C TYR A 271 17.18 -0.92 8.49
N ARG A 272 16.90 -2.11 9.05
CA ARG A 272 17.74 -2.76 10.07
C ARG A 272 19.13 -3.05 9.52
N ALA A 273 19.23 -3.59 8.31
CA ALA A 273 20.52 -3.87 7.68
C ALA A 273 21.35 -2.59 7.49
N ILE A 274 20.75 -1.53 6.96
CA ILE A 274 21.40 -0.22 6.79
C ILE A 274 21.85 0.33 8.14
N SER A 275 20.99 0.27 9.16
CA SER A 275 21.30 0.83 10.50
C SER A 275 22.44 0.10 11.18
N LEU A 276 22.53 -1.22 11.03
CA LEU A 276 23.63 -2.02 11.58
C LEU A 276 24.95 -1.74 10.86
N LEU A 277 24.90 -1.55 9.53
CA LEU A 277 26.09 -1.18 8.75
C LEU A 277 26.59 0.24 9.06
N LEU A 278 25.67 1.15 9.41
CA LEU A 278 25.99 2.49 9.92
C LEU A 278 26.36 2.50 11.41
N GLU A 279 26.55 1.32 12.02
CA GLU A 279 26.91 1.15 13.43
C GLU A 279 25.96 1.81 14.44
N ARG A 280 24.69 1.97 14.07
CA ARG A 280 23.65 2.45 15.00
C ARG A 280 23.34 1.37 16.04
N SER A 281 23.15 1.79 17.29
CA SER A 281 22.86 0.88 18.41
C SER A 281 21.56 0.08 18.14
N PRO A 282 21.60 -1.26 18.13
CA PRO A 282 20.42 -2.08 17.94
C PRO A 282 19.52 -2.09 19.18
N GLY A 283 18.20 -2.10 18.96
CA GLY A 283 17.19 -2.27 20.00
C GLY A 283 16.54 -3.68 19.93
N ARG A 284 15.24 -3.74 20.21
CA ARG A 284 14.45 -4.98 20.18
C ARG A 284 14.54 -5.65 18.79
N GLU A 285 14.78 -6.95 18.75
CA GLU A 285 14.93 -7.77 17.53
C GLU A 285 16.00 -7.22 16.56
N ALA A 286 17.01 -6.53 17.12
CA ALA A 286 18.09 -5.84 16.40
C ALA A 286 17.61 -4.69 15.48
N TYR A 287 16.37 -4.24 15.58
CA TYR A 287 15.92 -3.03 14.90
C TYR A 287 16.46 -1.78 15.59
N PRO A 288 16.74 -0.70 14.85
CA PRO A 288 17.13 0.57 15.45
C PRO A 288 15.97 1.19 16.23
N GLY A 289 16.27 2.04 17.21
CA GLY A 289 15.28 2.63 18.09
C GLY A 289 14.21 3.50 17.40
N ASP A 290 14.49 3.97 16.20
CA ASP A 290 13.62 4.82 15.39
C ASP A 290 12.78 4.05 14.33
N VAL A 291 12.72 2.72 14.40
CA VAL A 291 11.95 1.91 13.42
C VAL A 291 10.45 2.21 13.48
N PHE A 292 9.91 2.63 14.63
CA PHE A 292 8.53 3.12 14.69
C PHE A 292 8.36 4.38 13.83
N TYR A 293 9.28 5.32 13.94
CA TYR A 293 9.27 6.55 13.15
C TYR A 293 9.46 6.29 11.66
N LEU A 294 10.20 5.26 11.27
CA LEU A 294 10.32 4.82 9.88
C LEU A 294 8.94 4.63 9.21
N HIS A 295 8.05 3.88 9.84
CA HIS A 295 6.73 3.59 9.29
C HIS A 295 5.71 4.70 9.58
N SER A 296 5.79 5.38 10.74
CA SER A 296 4.83 6.42 11.07
C SER A 296 4.97 7.64 10.15
N ARG A 297 6.21 8.11 9.87
CA ARG A 297 6.44 9.23 8.95
C ARG A 297 6.05 8.91 7.50
N LEU A 298 6.07 7.62 7.11
CA LEU A 298 5.59 7.15 5.82
C LEU A 298 4.07 7.17 5.76
N LEU A 299 3.42 6.47 6.70
CA LEU A 299 1.98 6.21 6.68
C LEU A 299 1.14 7.43 7.03
N GLU A 300 1.65 8.35 7.88
CA GLU A 300 0.96 9.61 8.21
C GLU A 300 0.79 10.54 7.00
N ARG A 301 1.56 10.36 5.92
CA ARG A 301 1.39 11.09 4.67
C ARG A 301 0.10 10.71 3.93
N SER A 302 -0.44 9.52 4.22
CA SER A 302 -1.74 9.08 3.71
C SER A 302 -2.86 9.75 4.49
N SER A 303 -3.67 10.53 3.79
CA SER A 303 -4.73 11.34 4.39
C SER A 303 -5.72 11.80 3.33
N HIS A 304 -6.83 12.37 3.75
CA HIS A 304 -7.78 13.08 2.91
C HIS A 304 -7.57 14.58 3.10
N LEU A 305 -7.15 15.28 2.07
CA LEU A 305 -6.92 16.72 2.12
C LEU A 305 -8.23 17.49 2.14
N SER A 306 -8.22 18.63 2.84
CA SER A 306 -9.34 19.56 2.83
C SER A 306 -9.60 20.12 1.43
N ASP A 307 -10.83 20.56 1.15
CA ASP A 307 -11.22 21.15 -0.14
C ASP A 307 -10.37 22.37 -0.50
N LYS A 308 -9.85 23.10 0.49
CA LYS A 308 -8.94 24.24 0.29
C LYS A 308 -7.62 23.83 -0.36
N LEU A 309 -7.20 22.58 -0.17
CA LEU A 309 -5.99 22.00 -0.75
C LEU A 309 -6.29 21.07 -1.93
N GLY A 310 -7.52 21.13 -2.47
CA GLY A 310 -7.93 20.38 -3.65
C GLY A 310 -8.71 19.09 -3.38
N GLY A 311 -8.91 18.69 -2.11
CA GLY A 311 -9.76 17.56 -1.73
C GLY A 311 -9.26 16.18 -2.15
N GLY A 312 -8.02 16.05 -2.63
CA GLY A 312 -7.44 14.76 -3.00
C GLY A 312 -7.12 13.88 -1.79
N SER A 313 -6.98 12.58 -2.00
CA SER A 313 -6.69 11.64 -0.91
C SER A 313 -5.63 10.62 -1.28
N ILE A 314 -4.93 10.09 -0.26
CA ILE A 314 -4.11 8.88 -0.37
C ILE A 314 -4.64 7.86 0.64
N THR A 315 -5.15 6.75 0.12
CA THR A 315 -5.54 5.58 0.91
C THR A 315 -4.43 4.56 0.88
N ALA A 316 -3.93 4.16 2.05
CA ALA A 316 -2.82 3.22 2.14
C ALA A 316 -3.27 1.82 2.55
N LEU A 317 -2.78 0.81 1.84
CA LEU A 317 -2.86 -0.60 2.19
C LEU A 317 -1.45 -1.14 2.46
N PRO A 318 -0.88 -0.89 3.65
CA PRO A 318 0.36 -1.53 4.04
C PRO A 318 0.13 -3.03 4.28
N ILE A 319 1.10 -3.83 3.85
CA ILE A 319 1.11 -5.28 4.07
C ILE A 319 2.20 -5.61 5.08
N ILE A 320 1.85 -6.40 6.09
CA ILE A 320 2.78 -6.95 7.08
C ILE A 320 2.68 -8.48 7.07
N GLU A 321 3.83 -9.12 7.10
CA GLU A 321 3.95 -10.57 7.22
C GLU A 321 4.18 -10.97 8.69
N THR A 322 3.31 -11.86 9.20
CA THR A 322 3.49 -12.50 10.51
C THR A 322 4.15 -13.88 10.37
N GLN A 323 4.62 -14.41 11.49
CA GLN A 323 5.08 -15.78 11.62
C GLN A 323 4.18 -16.51 12.63
N ALA A 324 3.57 -17.60 12.21
CA ALA A 324 2.63 -18.39 13.03
C ALA A 324 1.49 -17.56 13.67
N GLY A 325 1.02 -16.52 12.97
CA GLY A 325 -0.05 -15.65 13.45
C GLY A 325 0.34 -14.69 14.58
N ASP A 326 1.63 -14.56 14.89
CA ASP A 326 2.09 -13.70 16.00
C ASP A 326 1.98 -12.21 15.64
N VAL A 327 0.90 -11.58 16.08
CA VAL A 327 0.67 -10.14 15.95
C VAL A 327 1.36 -9.33 17.06
N SER A 328 1.94 -10.00 18.08
CA SER A 328 2.64 -9.35 19.19
C SER A 328 4.12 -9.08 18.91
N ALA A 329 4.64 -9.56 17.78
CA ALA A 329 5.99 -9.26 17.30
C ALA A 329 6.18 -7.74 17.10
N TYR A 330 7.44 -7.29 17.08
CA TYR A 330 7.76 -5.86 17.17
C TYR A 330 7.22 -5.04 15.99
N ILE A 331 7.45 -5.46 14.75
CA ILE A 331 6.99 -4.72 13.56
C ILE A 331 5.45 -4.76 13.41
N PRO A 332 4.76 -5.92 13.52
CA PRO A 332 3.32 -5.98 13.54
C PRO A 332 2.67 -5.02 14.54
N THR A 333 3.11 -5.04 15.80
CA THR A 333 2.58 -4.17 16.86
C THR A 333 2.73 -2.70 16.52
N ASN A 334 3.89 -2.29 16.00
CA ASN A 334 4.14 -0.91 15.61
C ASN A 334 3.19 -0.47 14.49
N VAL A 335 3.04 -1.26 13.43
CA VAL A 335 2.20 -0.87 12.28
C VAL A 335 0.71 -0.91 12.63
N ILE A 336 0.24 -1.86 13.44
CA ILE A 336 -1.14 -1.87 13.96
C ILE A 336 -1.46 -0.58 14.73
N SER A 337 -0.50 -0.03 15.49
CA SER A 337 -0.70 1.21 16.23
C SER A 337 -0.74 2.47 15.35
N ILE A 338 -0.03 2.46 14.21
CA ILE A 338 0.04 3.58 13.27
C ILE A 338 -1.21 3.63 12.37
N THR A 339 -1.78 2.47 12.03
CA THR A 339 -2.88 2.35 11.07
C THR A 339 -4.25 2.57 11.71
N ASP A 340 -5.25 2.85 10.87
CA ASP A 340 -6.64 3.12 11.28
C ASP A 340 -7.50 1.85 11.33
N GLY A 341 -6.86 0.70 11.29
CA GLY A 341 -7.46 -0.62 11.35
C GLY A 341 -6.57 -1.68 10.72
N GLN A 342 -7.03 -2.93 10.80
CA GLN A 342 -6.33 -4.07 10.21
C GLN A 342 -7.31 -5.13 9.70
N ILE A 343 -6.96 -5.72 8.56
CA ILE A 343 -7.57 -6.92 7.99
C ILE A 343 -6.62 -8.08 8.32
N PHE A 344 -7.00 -8.92 9.26
CA PHE A 344 -6.21 -10.07 9.69
C PHE A 344 -6.57 -11.31 8.87
N LEU A 345 -5.57 -11.90 8.21
CA LEU A 345 -5.72 -13.13 7.43
C LEU A 345 -5.16 -14.33 8.20
N GLU A 346 -6.01 -15.31 8.45
CA GLU A 346 -5.67 -16.46 9.25
C GLU A 346 -5.36 -17.69 8.39
N SER A 347 -4.20 -18.32 8.67
CA SER A 347 -3.73 -19.51 7.93
C SER A 347 -4.69 -20.70 8.04
N ASN A 348 -5.32 -20.90 9.20
CA ASN A 348 -6.26 -22.00 9.41
C ASN A 348 -7.50 -21.85 8.53
N LEU A 349 -8.06 -20.62 8.44
CA LEU A 349 -9.19 -20.32 7.54
C LEU A 349 -8.80 -20.53 6.08
N PHE A 350 -7.60 -20.07 5.69
CA PHE A 350 -7.10 -20.24 4.32
C PHE A 350 -6.98 -21.72 3.94
N ASN A 351 -6.41 -22.53 4.83
CA ASN A 351 -6.24 -23.98 4.63
C ASN A 351 -7.58 -24.74 4.65
N ALA A 352 -8.56 -24.26 5.43
CA ALA A 352 -9.93 -24.77 5.44
C ALA A 352 -10.73 -24.39 4.17
N GLY A 353 -10.13 -23.62 3.23
CA GLY A 353 -10.77 -23.21 1.98
C GLY A 353 -11.61 -21.94 2.08
N MET A 354 -11.56 -21.21 3.19
CA MET A 354 -12.14 -19.88 3.32
C MET A 354 -11.22 -18.86 2.65
N ARG A 355 -11.62 -18.33 1.51
CA ARG A 355 -10.83 -17.39 0.72
C ARG A 355 -11.73 -16.26 0.20
N PRO A 356 -11.45 -15.00 0.60
CA PRO A 356 -10.35 -14.54 1.46
C PRO A 356 -10.48 -15.04 2.91
N ALA A 357 -9.32 -15.27 3.53
CA ALA A 357 -9.22 -15.87 4.88
C ALA A 357 -9.34 -14.81 6.00
N VAL A 358 -10.28 -13.89 5.88
CA VAL A 358 -10.46 -12.77 6.81
C VAL A 358 -11.00 -13.28 8.15
N ASN A 359 -10.23 -13.04 9.22
CA ASN A 359 -10.68 -13.31 10.57
C ASN A 359 -11.56 -12.16 11.07
N VAL A 360 -12.87 -12.42 11.24
CA VAL A 360 -13.86 -11.41 11.65
C VAL A 360 -13.64 -10.91 13.08
N GLY A 361 -13.05 -11.72 13.95
CA GLY A 361 -12.82 -11.35 15.35
C GLY A 361 -11.62 -10.44 15.57
N LEU A 362 -10.56 -10.60 14.76
CA LEU A 362 -9.31 -9.86 14.89
C LEU A 362 -9.21 -8.67 13.92
N SER A 363 -10.04 -8.63 12.89
CA SER A 363 -10.08 -7.52 11.93
C SER A 363 -10.91 -6.37 12.49
N VAL A 364 -10.45 -5.15 12.25
CA VAL A 364 -11.07 -3.92 12.75
C VAL A 364 -10.89 -2.80 11.74
N SER A 365 -11.93 -2.03 11.46
CA SER A 365 -11.83 -0.70 10.83
C SER A 365 -12.25 0.36 11.84
N ARG A 366 -11.36 1.32 12.13
CA ARG A 366 -11.66 2.42 13.06
C ARG A 366 -12.56 3.49 12.45
N VAL A 367 -12.60 3.60 11.13
CA VAL A 367 -13.51 4.47 10.40
C VAL A 367 -14.91 3.84 10.35
N GLY A 368 -14.98 2.55 10.09
CA GLY A 368 -16.21 1.78 10.13
C GLY A 368 -17.29 2.32 9.19
N GLY A 369 -18.54 2.31 9.65
CA GLY A 369 -19.70 2.67 8.84
C GLY A 369 -19.74 4.12 8.31
N ALA A 370 -18.80 5.01 8.70
CA ALA A 370 -18.66 6.32 8.08
C ALA A 370 -18.13 6.20 6.65
N ALA A 371 -17.32 5.17 6.37
CA ALA A 371 -16.78 4.85 5.05
C ALA A 371 -17.67 3.88 4.24
N GLN A 372 -18.95 3.78 4.54
CA GLN A 372 -19.90 2.96 3.79
C GLN A 372 -20.99 3.82 3.15
N THR A 373 -21.47 3.40 1.97
CA THR A 373 -22.70 3.95 1.43
C THR A 373 -23.88 3.61 2.34
N LYS A 374 -24.94 4.41 2.31
CA LYS A 374 -26.16 4.14 3.09
C LYS A 374 -26.76 2.77 2.75
N ALA A 375 -26.67 2.35 1.48
CA ALA A 375 -27.14 1.05 1.03
C ALA A 375 -26.33 -0.08 1.68
N MET A 376 -24.99 -0.03 1.60
CA MET A 376 -24.12 -1.04 2.19
C MET A 376 -24.30 -1.11 3.70
N LYS A 377 -24.34 0.02 4.38
CA LYS A 377 -24.52 0.09 5.84
C LYS A 377 -25.82 -0.55 6.29
N LYS A 378 -26.93 -0.36 5.53
CA LYS A 378 -28.24 -0.97 5.83
C LYS A 378 -28.24 -2.48 5.52
N ALA A 379 -27.61 -2.88 4.41
CA ALA A 379 -27.55 -4.28 4.00
C ALA A 379 -26.64 -5.15 4.89
N SER A 380 -25.52 -4.59 5.39
CA SER A 380 -24.52 -5.34 6.17
C SER A 380 -24.76 -5.34 7.67
N GLY A 381 -25.80 -4.64 8.18
CA GLY A 381 -25.97 -4.33 9.60
C GLY A 381 -26.00 -5.54 10.55
N SER A 382 -26.53 -6.69 10.15
CA SER A 382 -26.61 -7.91 10.98
C SER A 382 -25.46 -8.90 10.75
N ILE A 383 -24.81 -8.88 9.59
CA ILE A 383 -23.89 -9.92 9.11
C ILE A 383 -22.80 -10.28 10.14
N ARG A 384 -22.21 -9.27 10.78
CA ARG A 384 -21.15 -9.48 11.77
C ARG A 384 -21.67 -10.20 13.02
N ILE A 385 -22.89 -9.89 13.43
CA ILE A 385 -23.55 -10.53 14.58
C ILE A 385 -23.91 -11.97 14.24
N ASP A 386 -24.50 -12.20 13.05
CA ASP A 386 -24.92 -13.51 12.58
C ASP A 386 -23.72 -14.46 12.46
N LEU A 387 -22.58 -13.97 11.95
CA LEU A 387 -21.33 -14.73 11.88
C LEU A 387 -20.72 -15.02 13.26
N ALA A 388 -20.79 -14.08 14.20
CA ALA A 388 -20.33 -14.31 15.57
C ALA A 388 -21.16 -15.39 16.25
N GLN A 389 -22.49 -15.33 16.14
CA GLN A 389 -23.40 -16.34 16.67
C GLN A 389 -23.16 -17.72 16.03
N TYR A 390 -22.97 -17.76 14.71
CA TYR A 390 -22.63 -19.00 14.00
C TYR A 390 -21.36 -19.66 14.57
N ARG A 391 -20.30 -18.88 14.77
CA ARG A 391 -19.02 -19.39 15.30
C ARG A 391 -19.18 -19.95 16.72
N GLU A 392 -19.93 -19.29 17.59
CA GLU A 392 -20.22 -19.79 18.93
C GLU A 392 -20.96 -21.13 18.86
N MET A 393 -22.00 -21.22 18.01
CA MET A 393 -22.76 -22.46 17.85
C MET A 393 -21.94 -23.57 17.20
N GLU A 394 -21.11 -23.29 16.24
CA GLU A 394 -20.23 -24.27 15.56
C GLU A 394 -19.35 -25.02 16.59
N VAL A 395 -18.82 -24.31 17.59
CA VAL A 395 -18.03 -24.91 18.67
C VAL A 395 -18.91 -25.85 19.52
N PHE A 396 -20.15 -25.44 19.86
CA PHE A 396 -21.06 -26.26 20.64
C PHE A 396 -21.53 -27.53 19.91
N THR A 397 -21.67 -27.47 18.57
CA THR A 397 -22.12 -28.65 17.79
C THR A 397 -21.12 -29.79 17.78
N GLN A 398 -19.83 -29.51 18.06
CA GLN A 398 -18.81 -30.56 18.19
C GLN A 398 -19.05 -31.45 19.42
N PHE A 399 -19.85 -31.00 20.41
CA PHE A 399 -20.07 -31.66 21.66
C PHE A 399 -21.52 -32.09 21.87
N ALA A 400 -22.48 -31.63 21.07
CA ALA A 400 -23.92 -31.93 21.23
C ALA A 400 -24.41 -32.90 20.16
N SER A 401 -25.03 -33.99 20.59
CA SER A 401 -25.59 -35.04 19.71
C SER A 401 -26.99 -34.70 19.17
N ASP A 402 -27.78 -33.90 19.90
CA ASP A 402 -29.13 -33.49 19.50
C ASP A 402 -29.26 -31.97 19.54
N LEU A 403 -29.55 -31.38 18.38
CA LEU A 403 -29.82 -29.97 18.22
C LEU A 403 -31.30 -29.74 17.95
N ASP A 404 -31.88 -28.72 18.56
CA ASP A 404 -33.22 -28.26 18.22
C ASP A 404 -33.31 -27.67 16.81
N ASP A 405 -34.51 -27.54 16.29
CA ASP A 405 -34.71 -27.09 14.91
C ASP A 405 -34.33 -25.60 14.71
N ALA A 406 -34.44 -24.77 15.73
CA ALA A 406 -34.06 -23.37 15.70
C ALA A 406 -32.51 -23.23 15.57
N THR A 407 -31.77 -24.01 16.38
CA THR A 407 -30.30 -24.06 16.32
C THR A 407 -29.82 -24.61 14.96
N LYS A 408 -30.50 -25.65 14.42
CA LYS A 408 -30.19 -26.16 13.07
C LYS A 408 -30.38 -25.08 11.99
N ALA A 409 -31.49 -24.34 12.05
CA ALA A 409 -31.79 -23.27 11.10
C ALA A 409 -30.72 -22.17 11.17
N GLN A 410 -30.31 -21.76 12.37
CA GLN A 410 -29.29 -20.73 12.57
C GLN A 410 -27.91 -21.20 12.11
N LEU A 411 -27.56 -22.46 12.31
CA LEU A 411 -26.33 -23.06 11.77
C LEU A 411 -26.34 -23.09 10.23
N GLN A 412 -27.49 -23.44 9.65
CA GLN A 412 -27.63 -23.45 8.19
C GLN A 412 -27.49 -22.04 7.60
N HIS A 413 -28.11 -21.04 8.22
CA HIS A 413 -27.95 -19.64 7.85
C HIS A 413 -26.47 -19.21 7.93
N GLY A 414 -25.79 -19.46 9.03
CA GLY A 414 -24.38 -19.13 9.18
C GLY A 414 -23.46 -19.83 8.19
N LYS A 415 -23.76 -21.12 7.85
CA LYS A 415 -23.02 -21.82 6.78
C LYS A 415 -23.22 -21.18 5.42
N ALA A 416 -24.46 -20.76 5.10
CA ALA A 416 -24.72 -20.05 3.87
C ALA A 416 -23.98 -18.73 3.79
N LEU A 417 -23.97 -17.94 4.89
CA LEU A 417 -23.21 -16.70 4.99
C LEU A 417 -21.72 -16.94 4.79
N MET A 418 -21.13 -17.94 5.46
CA MET A 418 -19.72 -18.27 5.29
C MET A 418 -19.37 -18.64 3.84
N GLU A 419 -20.28 -19.32 3.15
CA GLU A 419 -20.07 -19.66 1.74
C GLU A 419 -20.18 -18.44 0.82
N LEU A 420 -21.12 -17.53 1.09
CA LEU A 420 -21.27 -16.27 0.36
C LEU A 420 -20.04 -15.36 0.44
N LEU A 421 -19.35 -15.38 1.60
CA LEU A 421 -18.14 -14.59 1.82
C LEU A 421 -16.91 -15.11 1.06
N LYS A 422 -16.94 -16.34 0.56
CA LYS A 422 -15.88 -16.84 -0.33
C LYS A 422 -15.95 -16.13 -1.66
N GLN A 423 -14.81 -15.75 -2.20
CA GLN A 423 -14.72 -15.02 -3.47
C GLN A 423 -13.51 -15.48 -4.26
N PRO A 424 -13.66 -15.78 -5.57
CA PRO A 424 -12.54 -16.15 -6.42
C PRO A 424 -11.62 -14.94 -6.66
N LEU A 425 -10.35 -15.22 -6.93
CA LEU A 425 -9.35 -14.18 -7.23
C LEU A 425 -9.70 -13.43 -8.51
N SER A 426 -9.40 -12.14 -8.54
CA SER A 426 -9.60 -11.25 -9.69
C SER A 426 -11.06 -11.14 -10.16
N HIS A 427 -12.00 -11.34 -9.25
CA HIS A 427 -13.42 -11.18 -9.49
C HIS A 427 -14.04 -10.31 -8.38
N PRO A 428 -13.66 -9.01 -8.32
CA PRO A 428 -14.28 -8.10 -7.38
C PRO A 428 -15.76 -7.92 -7.72
N LEU A 429 -16.60 -7.83 -6.69
CA LEU A 429 -18.03 -7.55 -6.81
C LEU A 429 -18.25 -6.03 -6.80
N SER A 430 -19.13 -5.56 -7.67
CA SER A 430 -19.60 -4.17 -7.64
C SER A 430 -20.39 -3.87 -6.36
N MET A 431 -20.61 -2.61 -6.05
CA MET A 431 -21.34 -2.20 -4.85
C MET A 431 -22.79 -2.72 -4.88
N HIS A 432 -23.47 -2.66 -6.02
CA HIS A 432 -24.84 -3.16 -6.13
C HIS A 432 -24.91 -4.69 -5.96
N GLU A 433 -24.00 -5.48 -6.56
CA GLU A 433 -23.95 -6.94 -6.39
C GLU A 433 -23.72 -7.33 -4.93
N GLN A 434 -22.85 -6.60 -4.22
CA GLN A 434 -22.63 -6.80 -2.79
C GLN A 434 -23.89 -6.49 -1.98
N VAL A 435 -24.56 -5.36 -2.23
CA VAL A 435 -25.79 -4.97 -1.53
C VAL A 435 -26.91 -5.99 -1.80
N LEU A 436 -27.10 -6.42 -3.06
CA LEU A 436 -28.07 -7.45 -3.43
C LEU A 436 -27.81 -8.76 -2.68
N THR A 437 -26.56 -9.23 -2.71
CA THR A 437 -26.14 -10.45 -1.99
C THR A 437 -26.46 -10.38 -0.50
N LEU A 438 -26.13 -9.26 0.14
CA LEU A 438 -26.33 -9.09 1.60
C LEU A 438 -27.82 -8.97 1.96
N CYS A 439 -28.60 -8.26 1.15
CA CYS A 439 -30.05 -8.18 1.34
C CYS A 439 -30.72 -9.55 1.26
N MET A 440 -30.41 -10.31 0.20
CA MET A 440 -30.95 -11.66 0.02
C MET A 440 -30.49 -12.62 1.12
N ALA A 441 -29.23 -12.50 1.56
CA ALA A 441 -28.70 -13.28 2.67
C ALA A 441 -29.44 -12.98 3.97
N THR A 442 -29.62 -11.72 4.33
CA THR A 442 -30.37 -11.29 5.52
C THR A 442 -31.85 -11.73 5.47
N ASP A 443 -32.44 -11.78 4.29
CA ASP A 443 -33.81 -12.22 4.08
C ASP A 443 -33.96 -13.76 3.98
N GLY A 444 -32.87 -14.52 4.18
CA GLY A 444 -32.86 -15.98 4.27
C GLY A 444 -33.02 -16.71 2.93
N VAL A 445 -32.81 -16.01 1.79
CA VAL A 445 -32.96 -16.62 0.43
C VAL A 445 -32.03 -17.82 0.25
N PHE A 446 -30.85 -17.79 0.85
CA PHE A 446 -29.84 -18.85 0.72
C PHE A 446 -29.95 -19.98 1.75
N ASP A 447 -30.82 -19.85 2.77
CA ASP A 447 -30.89 -20.78 3.89
C ASP A 447 -31.33 -22.20 3.51
N LYS A 448 -32.15 -22.30 2.47
CA LYS A 448 -32.64 -23.58 1.95
C LYS A 448 -31.74 -24.20 0.89
N ILE A 449 -30.73 -23.49 0.44
CA ILE A 449 -29.82 -23.93 -0.62
C ILE A 449 -28.72 -24.80 -0.03
N PRO A 450 -28.43 -25.98 -0.60
CA PRO A 450 -27.31 -26.80 -0.15
C PRO A 450 -26.00 -26.01 -0.20
N THR A 451 -25.20 -26.07 0.87
CA THR A 451 -23.97 -25.24 1.03
C THR A 451 -23.06 -25.26 -0.21
N ARG A 452 -22.93 -26.43 -0.87
CA ARG A 452 -22.10 -26.56 -2.09
C ARG A 452 -22.64 -25.81 -3.30
N GLN A 453 -23.92 -25.46 -3.30
CA GLN A 453 -24.60 -24.79 -4.42
C GLN A 453 -24.78 -23.28 -4.17
N VAL A 454 -24.56 -22.79 -2.95
CA VAL A 454 -24.78 -21.39 -2.56
C VAL A 454 -24.04 -20.43 -3.50
N LYS A 455 -22.79 -20.71 -3.83
CA LYS A 455 -22.00 -19.82 -4.74
C LYS A 455 -22.53 -19.80 -6.17
N GLN A 456 -22.93 -20.95 -6.69
CA GLN A 456 -23.54 -21.00 -8.02
C GLN A 456 -24.89 -20.29 -8.03
N TYR A 457 -25.72 -20.55 -7.01
CA TYR A 457 -26.99 -19.87 -6.86
C TYR A 457 -26.85 -18.35 -6.72
N GLN A 458 -25.83 -17.89 -5.94
CA GLN A 458 -25.51 -16.45 -5.84
C GLN A 458 -25.22 -15.84 -7.22
N LYS A 459 -24.40 -16.52 -8.02
CA LYS A 459 -24.04 -16.04 -9.35
C LYS A 459 -25.29 -15.99 -10.25
N ASP A 460 -26.05 -17.08 -10.31
CA ASP A 460 -27.21 -17.21 -11.18
C ASP A 460 -28.30 -16.17 -10.87
N ILE A 461 -28.54 -15.90 -9.56
CA ILE A 461 -29.53 -14.89 -9.15
C ILE A 461 -29.04 -13.46 -9.42
N LEU A 462 -27.74 -13.16 -9.29
CA LEU A 462 -27.20 -11.86 -9.67
C LEU A 462 -27.28 -11.65 -11.16
N ASP A 463 -26.88 -12.63 -11.97
CA ASP A 463 -27.03 -12.60 -13.45
C ASP A 463 -28.49 -12.41 -13.87
N PHE A 464 -29.43 -13.08 -13.18
CA PHE A 464 -30.87 -12.91 -13.40
C PHE A 464 -31.35 -11.48 -13.08
N MET A 465 -30.94 -10.93 -11.94
CA MET A 465 -31.29 -9.56 -11.56
C MET A 465 -30.75 -8.53 -12.53
N ASP A 466 -29.52 -8.68 -12.99
CA ASP A 466 -28.92 -7.78 -13.97
C ASP A 466 -29.62 -7.87 -15.35
N LEU A 467 -30.11 -9.03 -15.71
CA LEU A 467 -30.76 -9.26 -16.99
C LEU A 467 -32.23 -8.83 -16.99
N LYS A 468 -33.01 -9.23 -15.97
CA LYS A 468 -34.45 -8.99 -15.89
C LYS A 468 -34.88 -7.73 -15.14
N HIS A 469 -34.08 -7.34 -14.14
CA HIS A 469 -34.35 -6.21 -13.23
C HIS A 469 -33.20 -5.22 -13.14
N PRO A 470 -32.59 -4.78 -14.28
CA PRO A 470 -31.41 -3.90 -14.26
C PRO A 470 -31.65 -2.54 -13.58
N GLU A 471 -32.92 -2.15 -13.42
CA GLU A 471 -33.30 -0.92 -12.71
C GLU A 471 -32.97 -0.98 -11.25
N ILE A 472 -32.99 -2.16 -10.60
CA ILE A 472 -32.64 -2.34 -9.18
C ILE A 472 -31.17 -2.00 -8.97
N GLY A 473 -30.26 -2.61 -9.74
CA GLY A 473 -28.82 -2.35 -9.66
C GLY A 473 -28.50 -0.89 -9.94
N LYS A 474 -29.11 -0.30 -10.98
CA LYS A 474 -28.93 1.13 -11.32
C LYS A 474 -29.41 2.07 -10.21
N GLU A 475 -30.57 1.76 -9.59
CA GLU A 475 -31.11 2.57 -8.48
C GLU A 475 -30.15 2.53 -7.29
N ILE A 476 -29.56 1.37 -6.95
CA ILE A 476 -28.54 1.25 -5.88
C ILE A 476 -27.31 2.08 -6.20
N GLU A 477 -26.74 1.97 -7.41
CA GLU A 477 -25.53 2.69 -7.81
C GLU A 477 -25.72 4.21 -7.86
N GLN A 478 -26.88 4.69 -8.29
CA GLN A 478 -27.17 6.12 -8.39
C GLN A 478 -27.50 6.76 -7.05
N THR A 479 -28.37 6.11 -6.27
CA THR A 479 -28.84 6.67 -4.99
C THR A 479 -27.92 6.39 -3.82
N LYS A 480 -27.11 5.33 -3.95
CA LYS A 480 -26.27 4.78 -2.86
C LYS A 480 -27.06 4.54 -1.56
N ALA A 481 -28.36 4.33 -1.68
CA ALA A 481 -29.31 4.14 -0.60
C ALA A 481 -30.17 2.90 -0.84
N LEU A 482 -30.67 2.32 0.24
CA LEU A 482 -31.57 1.16 0.22
C LEU A 482 -32.89 1.55 0.90
N SER A 483 -33.88 1.95 0.10
CA SER A 483 -35.23 2.23 0.58
C SER A 483 -35.96 0.91 0.90
N ASP A 484 -37.04 0.99 1.70
CA ASP A 484 -37.84 -0.19 2.00
C ASP A 484 -38.59 -0.69 0.72
N GLU A 485 -38.96 0.21 -0.16
CA GLU A 485 -39.53 -0.11 -1.47
C GLU A 485 -38.55 -0.88 -2.36
N LEU A 486 -37.28 -0.42 -2.40
CA LEU A 486 -36.21 -1.07 -3.16
C LEU A 486 -35.90 -2.47 -2.58
N ARG A 487 -35.87 -2.59 -1.24
CA ARG A 487 -35.71 -3.89 -0.57
C ARG A 487 -36.85 -4.84 -0.91
N GLN A 488 -38.10 -4.34 -1.02
CA GLN A 488 -39.23 -5.16 -1.45
C GLN A 488 -39.08 -5.63 -2.89
N LYS A 489 -38.67 -4.75 -3.82
CA LYS A 489 -38.35 -5.14 -5.21
C LYS A 489 -37.29 -6.24 -5.29
N ILE A 490 -36.24 -6.17 -4.47
CA ILE A 490 -35.21 -7.22 -4.39
C ILE A 490 -35.80 -8.56 -3.94
N LYS A 491 -36.69 -8.54 -2.94
CA LYS A 491 -37.37 -9.75 -2.46
C LYS A 491 -38.29 -10.36 -3.52
N ASP A 492 -39.03 -9.52 -4.19
CA ASP A 492 -39.98 -9.97 -5.23
C ASP A 492 -39.23 -10.58 -6.43
N ALA A 493 -38.11 -9.96 -6.85
CA ALA A 493 -37.24 -10.49 -7.89
C ALA A 493 -36.56 -11.80 -7.48
N ALA A 494 -36.14 -11.93 -6.20
CA ALA A 494 -35.58 -13.18 -5.69
C ALA A 494 -36.63 -14.30 -5.63
N ALA A 495 -37.87 -13.99 -5.29
CA ALA A 495 -38.99 -14.96 -5.32
C ALA A 495 -39.34 -15.39 -6.74
N GLU A 496 -39.32 -14.47 -7.71
CA GLU A 496 -39.49 -14.78 -9.13
C GLU A 496 -38.42 -15.76 -9.62
N PHE A 497 -37.12 -15.48 -9.32
CA PHE A 497 -36.03 -16.38 -9.67
C PHE A 497 -36.24 -17.78 -9.09
N ALA A 498 -36.63 -17.86 -7.81
CA ALA A 498 -36.86 -19.15 -7.15
C ALA A 498 -38.05 -19.93 -7.74
N ALA A 499 -39.00 -19.26 -8.35
CA ALA A 499 -40.15 -19.89 -9.01
C ALA A 499 -39.82 -20.39 -10.43
N GLU A 500 -38.77 -19.87 -11.06
CA GLU A 500 -38.34 -20.29 -12.41
C GLU A 500 -37.34 -21.48 -12.37
N GLN A 501 -36.82 -21.84 -11.17
CA GLN A 501 -35.95 -23.01 -10.97
C GLN A 501 -36.72 -24.27 -10.56
#